data_8e6a3cd99b30873f01613b3b481137cb
#
_entry.id   8e6a3cd99b30873f01613b3b481137cb
#
_cell.length_a   1.000
_cell.length_b   1.000
_cell.length_c   1.000
_cell.angle_alpha   90.00
_cell.angle_beta   90.00
_cell.angle_gamma   90.00
#
_symmetry.space_group_name_H-M   'P 1'
#
loop_
_entity.id
_entity.type
_entity.pdbx_description
1 polymer ?
#
loop_
_entity_poly.entity_id
_entity_poly.type
_entity_poly.pdbx_seq_one_letter_code
_entity_poly.pdbx_strand_id
1 'polypeptide(L)'
;MKLIVGLGNPDKEYEKSRHNVGFIILDSYFNGEKWHTKDNYEFLEKNINNEKVIFIKPLTFMNLSGLAVQKVVNFYKIPTEDILIIHDDLDLPEKTVRFKYNSSAGGHNGIKSIINSLGTTNFTHLKVGIGRKFSSDQKDYVLGNLSKEEITYLQNDKFKEMINTFICDGTTVCMNKYNSNGE
;
A
#
# COMPACT_ATOMS: atom_id res chain seq x y z
N MET A 1 -15.40 8.13 -5.70
CA MET A 1 -14.53 8.12 -4.50
C MET A 1 -13.48 7.03 -4.64
N LYS A 2 -12.23 7.35 -4.33
CA LYS A 2 -11.13 6.39 -4.35
C LYS A 2 -10.65 6.12 -2.93
N LEU A 3 -10.12 4.91 -2.70
CA LEU A 3 -9.49 4.54 -1.44
C LEU A 3 -8.05 4.14 -1.69
N ILE A 4 -7.14 4.77 -0.98
CA ILE A 4 -5.70 4.46 -1.03
C ILE A 4 -5.29 3.91 0.33
N VAL A 5 -4.75 2.71 0.35
CA VAL A 5 -4.35 2.00 1.57
C VAL A 5 -2.85 1.78 1.56
N GLY A 6 -2.16 2.26 2.58
CA GLY A 6 -0.77 1.88 2.82
C GLY A 6 -0.71 0.86 3.94
N LEU A 7 -0.12 -0.31 3.69
CA LEU A 7 -0.01 -1.36 4.70
C LEU A 7 1.24 -1.22 5.55
N GLY A 8 1.13 -1.63 6.80
CA GLY A 8 2.22 -1.63 7.76
C GLY A 8 1.76 -2.11 9.14
N ASN A 9 2.69 -2.20 10.06
CA ASN A 9 2.43 -2.48 11.47
C ASN A 9 2.55 -1.18 12.28
N PRO A 10 1.65 -0.92 13.23
CA PRO A 10 1.54 0.40 13.86
C PRO A 10 2.61 0.75 14.89
N ASP A 11 3.28 -0.23 15.50
CA ASP A 11 4.22 0.06 16.57
C ASP A 11 5.50 0.72 16.07
N LYS A 12 6.07 1.58 16.89
CA LYS A 12 7.28 2.34 16.58
C LYS A 12 8.46 1.44 16.18
N GLU A 13 8.56 0.26 16.77
CA GLU A 13 9.63 -0.68 16.43
C GLU A 13 9.60 -1.12 14.95
N TYR A 14 8.44 -0.99 14.28
CA TYR A 14 8.28 -1.39 12.89
C TYR A 14 8.33 -0.22 11.91
N GLU A 15 8.52 1.01 12.37
CA GLU A 15 8.37 2.21 11.53
C GLU A 15 9.30 2.24 10.31
N LYS A 16 10.43 1.53 10.37
CA LYS A 16 11.40 1.45 9.27
C LYS A 16 11.48 0.05 8.67
N SER A 17 10.55 -0.82 8.99
CA SER A 17 10.58 -2.19 8.48
C SER A 17 10.17 -2.26 7.02
N ARG A 18 10.61 -3.33 6.35
CA ARG A 18 10.24 -3.61 4.96
C ARG A 18 8.74 -3.74 4.79
N HIS A 19 8.07 -4.34 5.78
CA HIS A 19 6.61 -4.48 5.77
C HIS A 19 5.87 -3.14 5.84
N ASN A 20 6.55 -2.07 6.23
CA ASN A 20 5.95 -0.74 6.40
C ASN A 20 6.14 0.19 5.20
N VAL A 21 6.56 -0.33 4.04
CA VAL A 21 6.73 0.53 2.85
C VAL A 21 5.48 1.34 2.53
N GLY A 22 4.29 0.77 2.72
CA GLY A 22 3.03 1.48 2.49
C GLY A 22 2.85 2.69 3.41
N PHE A 23 3.15 2.51 4.70
CA PHE A 23 3.09 3.61 5.67
C PHE A 23 4.10 4.70 5.32
N ILE A 24 5.33 4.31 4.99
CA ILE A 24 6.41 5.25 4.66
C ILE A 24 6.05 6.09 3.44
N ILE A 25 5.54 5.45 2.40
CA ILE A 25 5.13 6.14 1.16
C ILE A 25 4.02 7.14 1.43
N LEU A 26 2.99 6.75 2.19
CA LEU A 26 1.87 7.65 2.47
C LEU A 26 2.28 8.79 3.41
N ASP A 27 3.12 8.53 4.40
CA ASP A 27 3.63 9.60 5.27
C ASP A 27 4.43 10.62 4.46
N SER A 28 5.23 10.16 3.52
CA SER A 28 5.98 11.04 2.62
C SER A 28 5.06 11.82 1.67
N TYR A 29 4.03 11.16 1.15
CA TYR A 29 3.04 11.79 0.28
C TYR A 29 2.43 13.04 0.94
N PHE A 30 2.14 12.97 2.23
CA PHE A 30 1.53 14.06 2.98
C PHE A 30 2.54 14.96 3.69
N ASN A 31 3.82 14.64 3.60
CA ASN A 31 4.92 15.48 4.08
C ASN A 31 4.69 16.04 5.50
N GLY A 32 4.42 15.15 6.44
CA GLY A 32 4.29 15.52 7.84
C GLY A 32 2.91 16.01 8.27
N GLU A 33 1.93 15.96 7.39
CA GLU A 33 0.56 16.28 7.77
C GLU A 33 0.08 15.30 8.84
N LYS A 34 -0.65 15.81 9.83
CA LYS A 34 -1.15 14.99 10.93
C LYS A 34 -2.35 14.16 10.47
N TRP A 35 -2.24 12.84 10.66
CA TRP A 35 -3.34 11.92 10.37
C TRP A 35 -4.37 11.95 11.50
N HIS A 36 -5.63 11.72 11.14
CA HIS A 36 -6.70 11.50 12.10
C HIS A 36 -6.79 10.02 12.44
N THR A 37 -7.17 9.71 13.66
CA THR A 37 -7.37 8.32 14.09
C THR A 37 -8.86 8.03 14.27
N LYS A 38 -9.33 6.92 13.74
CA LYS A 38 -10.70 6.45 13.92
C LYS A 38 -10.70 4.93 13.97
N ASP A 39 -11.33 4.36 14.99
CA ASP A 39 -11.39 2.92 15.19
C ASP A 39 -9.98 2.28 15.11
N ASN A 40 -9.75 1.45 14.09
CA ASN A 40 -8.51 0.70 13.92
C ASN A 40 -7.69 1.17 12.71
N TYR A 41 -7.80 2.45 12.35
CA TYR A 41 -6.99 3.02 11.26
C TYR A 41 -6.77 4.52 11.45
N GLU A 42 -5.70 5.01 10.81
CA GLU A 42 -5.48 6.44 10.61
C GLU A 42 -5.95 6.80 9.21
N PHE A 43 -6.46 8.03 9.04
CA PHE A 43 -6.98 8.45 7.74
C PHE A 43 -6.76 9.93 7.46
N LEU A 44 -6.74 10.27 6.18
CA LEU A 44 -6.86 11.62 5.67
C LEU A 44 -7.84 11.61 4.49
N GLU A 45 -8.70 12.59 4.44
CA GLU A 45 -9.67 12.75 3.37
C GLU A 45 -9.27 13.97 2.54
N LYS A 46 -9.18 13.80 1.23
CA LYS A 46 -8.74 14.86 0.32
C LYS A 46 -9.65 14.93 -0.91
N ASN A 47 -9.64 16.08 -1.56
CA ASN A 47 -10.22 16.26 -2.89
C ASN A 47 -9.06 16.43 -3.85
N ILE A 48 -8.92 15.52 -4.80
CA ILE A 48 -7.83 15.55 -5.78
C ILE A 48 -8.49 15.46 -7.16
N ASN A 49 -8.30 16.49 -7.97
CA ASN A 49 -8.87 16.56 -9.33
C ASN A 49 -10.40 16.32 -9.32
N ASN A 50 -11.10 16.96 -8.37
CA ASN A 50 -12.54 16.84 -8.15
C ASN A 50 -13.01 15.44 -7.73
N GLU A 51 -12.10 14.58 -7.35
CA GLU A 51 -12.38 13.24 -6.84
C GLU A 51 -12.15 13.22 -5.34
N LYS A 52 -13.14 12.74 -4.59
CA LYS A 52 -12.95 12.50 -3.15
C LYS A 52 -12.10 11.26 -2.94
N VAL A 53 -11.05 11.39 -2.16
CA VAL A 53 -10.08 10.32 -1.91
C VAL A 53 -9.91 10.14 -0.41
N ILE A 54 -10.03 8.92 0.05
CA ILE A 54 -9.73 8.53 1.43
C ILE A 54 -8.40 7.79 1.41
N PHE A 55 -7.46 8.25 2.24
CA PHE A 55 -6.18 7.58 2.46
C PHE A 55 -6.21 6.95 3.84
N ILE A 56 -5.87 5.68 3.96
CA ILE A 56 -5.83 5.04 5.28
C ILE A 56 -4.53 4.27 5.50
N LYS A 57 -4.14 4.21 6.78
CA LYS A 57 -3.10 3.32 7.29
C LYS A 57 -3.76 2.44 8.35
N PRO A 58 -3.99 1.15 8.09
CA PRO A 58 -4.55 0.24 9.10
C PRO A 58 -3.64 0.16 10.34
N LEU A 59 -4.24 0.17 11.53
CA LEU A 59 -3.51 0.03 12.80
C LEU A 59 -3.74 -1.34 13.45
N THR A 60 -4.20 -2.30 12.66
CA THR A 60 -4.64 -3.62 13.10
C THR A 60 -3.53 -4.65 13.23
N PHE A 61 -2.28 -4.30 12.99
CA PHE A 61 -1.22 -5.21 12.62
C PHE A 61 -1.52 -5.88 11.26
N MET A 62 -0.46 -6.34 10.60
CA MET A 62 -0.52 -6.71 9.19
C MET A 62 -1.56 -7.80 8.90
N ASN A 63 -1.61 -8.84 9.71
CA ASN A 63 -2.49 -9.99 9.48
C ASN A 63 -4.00 -9.69 9.63
N LEU A 64 -4.34 -8.52 10.14
CA LEU A 64 -5.73 -8.10 10.33
C LEU A 64 -6.08 -6.84 9.53
N SER A 65 -5.26 -6.48 8.55
CA SER A 65 -5.45 -5.26 7.75
C SER A 65 -6.83 -5.20 7.08
N GLY A 66 -7.38 -6.34 6.72
CA GLY A 66 -8.70 -6.41 6.08
C GLY A 66 -9.84 -5.88 6.94
N LEU A 67 -9.71 -5.94 8.27
CA LEU A 67 -10.74 -5.42 9.17
C LEU A 67 -10.90 -3.91 9.02
N ALA A 68 -9.79 -3.19 8.92
CA ALA A 68 -9.82 -1.75 8.73
C ALA A 68 -10.32 -1.38 7.33
N VAL A 69 -9.80 -2.05 6.31
CA VAL A 69 -10.19 -1.78 4.92
C VAL A 69 -11.68 -2.03 4.71
N GLN A 70 -12.21 -3.14 5.24
CA GLN A 70 -13.63 -3.47 5.11
C GLN A 70 -14.52 -2.42 5.74
N LYS A 71 -14.15 -1.88 6.91
CA LYS A 71 -14.91 -0.82 7.57
C LYS A 71 -15.06 0.39 6.67
N VAL A 72 -13.98 0.84 6.07
CA VAL A 72 -13.97 2.02 5.21
C VAL A 72 -14.75 1.75 3.92
N VAL A 73 -14.53 0.60 3.29
CA VAL A 73 -15.22 0.22 2.06
C VAL A 73 -16.73 0.15 2.29
N ASN A 74 -17.17 -0.45 3.39
CA ASN A 74 -18.60 -0.58 3.70
C ASN A 74 -19.23 0.76 4.04
N PHE A 75 -18.53 1.59 4.81
CA PHE A 75 -19.05 2.89 5.23
C PHE A 75 -19.27 3.83 4.04
N TYR A 76 -18.29 3.94 3.17
CA TYR A 76 -18.35 4.83 2.01
C TYR A 76 -18.89 4.17 0.76
N LYS A 77 -19.16 2.86 0.79
CA LYS A 77 -19.65 2.06 -0.36
C LYS A 77 -18.71 2.19 -1.56
N ILE A 78 -17.43 2.00 -1.33
CA ILE A 78 -16.40 2.14 -2.35
C ILE A 78 -16.35 0.89 -3.23
N PRO A 79 -16.47 1.02 -4.57
CA PRO A 79 -16.26 -0.12 -5.46
C PRO A 79 -14.82 -0.65 -5.33
N THR A 80 -14.65 -1.97 -5.39
CA THR A 80 -13.31 -2.55 -5.18
C THR A 80 -12.30 -2.14 -6.27
N GLU A 81 -12.75 -1.90 -7.49
CA GLU A 81 -11.89 -1.39 -8.56
C GLU A 81 -11.36 0.03 -8.30
N ASP A 82 -11.92 0.74 -7.32
CA ASP A 82 -11.47 2.07 -6.91
C ASP A 82 -10.52 2.04 -5.71
N ILE A 83 -10.00 0.87 -5.36
CA ILE A 83 -9.09 0.67 -4.23
C ILE A 83 -7.67 0.42 -4.74
N LEU A 84 -6.71 1.16 -4.18
CA LEU A 84 -5.29 0.92 -4.36
C LEU A 84 -4.67 0.51 -3.03
N ILE A 85 -3.99 -0.65 -3.02
CA ILE A 85 -3.26 -1.14 -1.85
C ILE A 85 -1.77 -1.06 -2.13
N ILE A 86 -1.04 -0.33 -1.28
CA ILE A 86 0.42 -0.17 -1.38
C ILE A 86 1.07 -1.10 -0.37
N HIS A 87 1.91 -2.01 -0.84
CA HIS A 87 2.52 -3.02 0.01
C HIS A 87 3.87 -3.50 -0.53
N ASP A 88 4.64 -4.15 0.33
CA ASP A 88 5.91 -4.77 -0.03
C ASP A 88 5.72 -6.06 -0.83
N ASP A 89 6.71 -6.39 -1.65
CA ASP A 89 6.73 -7.62 -2.44
C ASP A 89 8.13 -8.22 -2.44
N LEU A 90 8.24 -9.43 -1.91
CA LEU A 90 9.50 -10.19 -1.85
C LEU A 90 10.01 -10.63 -3.22
N ASP A 91 9.12 -10.75 -4.20
CA ASP A 91 9.46 -11.28 -5.51
C ASP A 91 9.93 -10.21 -6.50
N LEU A 92 9.86 -8.95 -6.10
CA LEU A 92 10.39 -7.84 -6.88
C LEU A 92 11.72 -7.35 -6.31
N PRO A 93 12.71 -7.04 -7.17
CA PRO A 93 13.97 -6.47 -6.69
C PRO A 93 13.77 -5.17 -5.92
N GLU A 94 14.71 -4.87 -5.01
CA GLU A 94 14.73 -3.59 -4.30
C GLU A 94 14.67 -2.44 -5.29
N LYS A 95 14.02 -1.34 -4.88
CA LYS A 95 13.89 -0.11 -5.67
C LYS A 95 13.19 -0.32 -7.01
N THR A 96 12.28 -1.28 -7.06
CA THR A 96 11.39 -1.49 -8.22
C THR A 96 9.95 -1.48 -7.76
N VAL A 97 9.05 -1.17 -8.67
CA VAL A 97 7.61 -1.15 -8.41
C VAL A 97 6.85 -1.83 -9.54
N ARG A 98 5.65 -2.30 -9.21
CA ARG A 98 4.75 -2.86 -10.22
C ARG A 98 3.31 -2.64 -9.81
N PHE A 99 2.53 -2.09 -10.72
CA PHE A 99 1.07 -2.06 -10.57
C PHE A 99 0.48 -3.37 -11.05
N LYS A 100 -0.47 -3.92 -10.32
CA LYS A 100 -1.16 -5.13 -10.74
C LYS A 100 -2.61 -5.10 -10.27
N TYR A 101 -3.51 -5.62 -11.10
CA TYR A 101 -4.92 -5.74 -10.76
C TYR A 101 -5.29 -7.21 -10.63
N ASN A 102 -6.22 -7.53 -9.73
CA ASN A 102 -6.75 -8.89 -9.57
C ASN A 102 -5.64 -9.91 -9.29
N SER A 103 -4.77 -9.58 -8.33
CA SER A 103 -3.61 -10.42 -7.97
C SER A 103 -3.87 -11.20 -6.69
N SER A 104 -3.27 -12.39 -6.60
CA SER A 104 -3.30 -13.18 -5.37
C SER A 104 -2.42 -12.53 -4.30
N ALA A 105 -2.51 -13.07 -3.07
CA ALA A 105 -1.75 -12.54 -1.93
C ALA A 105 -0.24 -12.81 -2.03
N GLY A 106 0.19 -13.84 -2.74
CA GLY A 106 1.60 -14.19 -2.87
C GLY A 106 2.31 -14.40 -1.53
N GLY A 107 1.60 -14.87 -0.52
CA GLY A 107 2.14 -15.06 0.83
C GLY A 107 2.09 -13.84 1.72
N HIS A 108 1.67 -12.68 1.22
CA HIS A 108 1.58 -11.45 2.01
C HIS A 108 0.33 -11.50 2.93
N ASN A 109 0.56 -11.51 4.25
CA ASN A 109 -0.53 -11.69 5.22
C ASN A 109 -1.55 -10.55 5.23
N GLY A 110 -1.11 -9.33 4.99
CA GLY A 110 -2.03 -8.17 4.88
C GLY A 110 -2.96 -8.29 3.68
N ILE A 111 -2.42 -8.71 2.54
CA ILE A 111 -3.23 -8.91 1.33
C ILE A 111 -4.19 -10.09 1.52
N LYS A 112 -3.75 -11.19 2.14
CA LYS A 112 -4.63 -12.30 2.50
C LYS A 112 -5.83 -11.81 3.31
N SER A 113 -5.56 -11.01 4.32
CA SER A 113 -6.60 -10.44 5.20
C SER A 113 -7.59 -9.59 4.41
N ILE A 114 -7.10 -8.75 3.51
CA ILE A 114 -7.95 -7.88 2.68
C ILE A 114 -8.81 -8.71 1.73
N ILE A 115 -8.23 -9.70 1.05
CA ILE A 115 -8.98 -10.59 0.16
C ILE A 115 -10.08 -11.32 0.93
N ASN A 116 -9.77 -11.85 2.11
CA ASN A 116 -10.75 -12.54 2.94
C ASN A 116 -11.88 -11.60 3.38
N SER A 117 -11.54 -10.38 3.79
CA SER A 117 -12.53 -9.42 4.29
C SER A 117 -13.41 -8.86 3.18
N LEU A 118 -12.86 -8.58 2.00
CA LEU A 118 -13.62 -8.03 0.87
C LEU A 118 -14.29 -9.13 0.04
N GLY A 119 -13.84 -10.38 0.14
CA GLY A 119 -14.39 -11.50 -0.63
C GLY A 119 -14.03 -11.45 -2.11
N THR A 120 -13.00 -10.69 -2.50
CA THR A 120 -12.59 -10.54 -3.89
C THR A 120 -11.13 -10.17 -4.00
N THR A 121 -10.53 -10.48 -5.15
CA THR A 121 -9.19 -10.03 -5.53
C THR A 121 -9.24 -8.83 -6.50
N ASN A 122 -10.43 -8.30 -6.78
CA ASN A 122 -10.64 -7.25 -7.79
C ASN A 122 -10.30 -5.86 -7.26
N PHE A 123 -9.04 -5.64 -6.93
CA PHE A 123 -8.50 -4.32 -6.55
C PHE A 123 -7.08 -4.19 -7.07
N THR A 124 -6.58 -2.96 -7.05
CA THR A 124 -5.25 -2.64 -7.59
C THR A 124 -4.20 -2.70 -6.50
N HIS A 125 -3.06 -3.30 -6.83
CA HIS A 125 -1.85 -3.31 -6.00
C HIS A 125 -0.82 -2.34 -6.57
N LEU A 126 -0.18 -1.55 -5.72
CA LEU A 126 1.12 -0.99 -6.01
C LEU A 126 2.13 -1.83 -5.21
N LYS A 127 2.78 -2.73 -5.90
CA LYS A 127 3.78 -3.64 -5.32
C LYS A 127 5.12 -2.93 -5.28
N VAL A 128 5.71 -2.87 -4.09
CA VAL A 128 7.00 -2.22 -3.86
C VAL A 128 8.03 -3.30 -3.56
N GLY A 129 9.01 -3.46 -4.45
CA GLY A 129 10.03 -4.49 -4.33
C GLY A 129 10.93 -4.27 -3.12
N ILE A 130 11.13 -5.34 -2.35
CA ILE A 130 12.06 -5.34 -1.22
C ILE A 130 13.15 -6.41 -1.37
N GLY A 131 13.12 -7.15 -2.48
CA GLY A 131 14.03 -8.26 -2.72
C GLY A 131 13.72 -9.44 -1.79
N ARG A 132 14.40 -10.54 -2.04
CA ARG A 132 14.27 -11.75 -1.24
C ARG A 132 15.65 -12.19 -0.74
N LYS A 133 15.75 -12.48 0.54
CA LYS A 133 16.98 -13.01 1.12
C LYS A 133 16.74 -14.48 1.48
N PHE A 134 17.17 -15.38 0.61
CA PHE A 134 16.86 -16.80 0.73
C PHE A 134 17.43 -17.47 1.98
N SER A 135 18.49 -16.92 2.57
CA SER A 135 19.10 -17.44 3.80
C SER A 135 18.35 -17.04 5.07
N SER A 136 17.29 -16.22 4.94
CA SER A 136 16.53 -15.72 6.08
C SER A 136 15.09 -16.23 6.05
N ASP A 137 14.50 -16.37 7.24
CA ASP A 137 13.07 -16.57 7.38
C ASP A 137 12.34 -15.35 6.79
N GLN A 138 11.34 -15.58 5.94
CA GLN A 138 10.60 -14.51 5.30
C GLN A 138 9.94 -13.54 6.30
N LYS A 139 9.41 -14.10 7.40
CA LYS A 139 8.78 -13.30 8.45
C LYS A 139 9.78 -12.33 9.08
N ASP A 140 10.96 -12.84 9.42
CA ASP A 140 12.00 -12.02 10.02
C ASP A 140 12.52 -10.98 9.04
N TYR A 141 12.64 -11.35 7.76
CA TYR A 141 13.11 -10.45 6.73
C TYR A 141 12.18 -9.24 6.54
N VAL A 142 10.87 -9.47 6.43
CA VAL A 142 9.91 -8.38 6.21
C VAL A 142 9.78 -7.46 7.43
N LEU A 143 10.06 -7.96 8.63
CA LEU A 143 10.08 -7.16 9.85
C LEU A 143 11.42 -6.46 10.08
N GLY A 144 12.46 -6.80 9.30
CA GLY A 144 13.76 -6.15 9.37
C GLY A 144 13.72 -4.76 8.73
N ASN A 145 14.67 -3.92 9.15
CA ASN A 145 14.70 -2.52 8.72
C ASN A 145 15.23 -2.34 7.30
N LEU A 146 14.62 -1.39 6.60
CA LEU A 146 15.11 -0.86 5.34
C LEU A 146 16.40 -0.08 5.58
N SER A 147 17.27 -0.02 4.57
CA SER A 147 18.44 0.85 4.58
C SER A 147 18.00 2.32 4.43
N LYS A 148 18.91 3.24 4.77
CA LYS A 148 18.69 4.65 4.55
C LYS A 148 18.38 4.97 3.09
N GLU A 149 19.08 4.32 2.18
CA GLU A 149 18.89 4.53 0.73
C GLU A 149 17.50 4.06 0.28
N GLU A 150 17.05 2.92 0.79
CA GLU A 150 15.73 2.41 0.48
C GLU A 150 14.63 3.34 1.00
N ILE A 151 14.78 3.87 2.22
CA ILE A 151 13.82 4.83 2.79
C ILE A 151 13.79 6.10 1.94
N THR A 152 14.94 6.63 1.54
CA THR A 152 15.02 7.81 0.68
C THR A 152 14.33 7.56 -0.66
N TYR A 153 14.51 6.36 -1.24
CA TYR A 153 13.82 5.96 -2.46
C TYR A 153 12.30 6.01 -2.28
N LEU A 154 11.78 5.50 -1.16
CA LEU A 154 10.34 5.49 -0.90
C LEU A 154 9.76 6.90 -0.70
N GLN A 155 10.59 7.86 -0.38
CA GLN A 155 10.20 9.26 -0.20
C GLN A 155 10.33 10.08 -1.48
N ASN A 156 10.59 9.44 -2.60
CA ASN A 156 10.72 10.09 -3.90
C ASN A 156 9.35 10.58 -4.41
N ASP A 157 9.34 11.74 -5.06
CA ASP A 157 8.12 12.32 -5.65
C ASP A 157 7.45 11.43 -6.69
N LYS A 158 8.17 10.46 -7.24
CA LYS A 158 7.63 9.49 -8.19
C LYS A 158 6.48 8.68 -7.60
N PHE A 159 6.52 8.38 -6.31
CA PHE A 159 5.42 7.67 -5.64
C PHE A 159 4.17 8.55 -5.57
N LYS A 160 4.34 9.84 -5.33
CA LYS A 160 3.23 10.79 -5.37
C LYS A 160 2.61 10.84 -6.76
N GLU A 161 3.43 10.89 -7.79
CA GLU A 161 2.97 10.85 -9.18
C GLU A 161 2.19 9.58 -9.48
N MET A 162 2.72 8.41 -9.07
CA MET A 162 2.05 7.13 -9.28
C MET A 162 0.67 7.06 -8.62
N ILE A 163 0.59 7.51 -7.38
CA ILE A 163 -0.67 7.53 -6.63
C ILE A 163 -1.67 8.47 -7.31
N ASN A 164 -1.22 9.67 -7.69
CA ASN A 164 -2.08 10.64 -8.37
C ASN A 164 -2.56 10.13 -9.74
N THR A 165 -1.71 9.39 -10.46
CA THR A 165 -2.10 8.76 -11.72
C THR A 165 -3.22 7.74 -11.52
N PHE A 166 -3.12 6.92 -10.47
CA PHE A 166 -4.21 6.00 -10.13
C PHE A 166 -5.51 6.76 -9.86
N ILE A 167 -5.44 7.80 -9.07
CA ILE A 167 -6.62 8.60 -8.69
C ILE A 167 -7.28 9.22 -9.91
N CYS A 168 -6.50 9.79 -10.82
CA CYS A 168 -7.02 10.53 -11.96
C CYS A 168 -7.34 9.66 -13.17
N ASP A 169 -6.53 8.62 -13.42
CA ASP A 169 -6.55 7.89 -14.70
C ASP A 169 -6.80 6.38 -14.54
N GLY A 170 -6.68 5.83 -13.33
CA GLY A 170 -7.01 4.44 -13.05
C GLY A 170 -5.87 3.44 -13.30
N THR A 171 -6.20 2.17 -13.14
CA THR A 171 -5.23 1.07 -13.10
C THR A 171 -4.52 0.83 -14.43
N THR A 172 -5.25 0.82 -15.53
CA THR A 172 -4.68 0.50 -16.84
C THR A 172 -3.59 1.50 -17.22
N VAL A 173 -3.84 2.79 -16.99
CA VAL A 173 -2.84 3.84 -17.25
C VAL A 173 -1.62 3.64 -16.36
N CYS A 174 -1.83 3.32 -15.08
CA CYS A 174 -0.73 3.04 -14.17
C CYS A 174 0.13 1.87 -14.66
N MET A 175 -0.49 0.78 -15.07
CA MET A 175 0.24 -0.38 -15.57
C MET A 175 1.05 -0.05 -16.82
N ASN A 176 0.46 0.69 -17.76
CA ASN A 176 1.13 1.07 -19.00
C ASN A 176 2.28 2.05 -18.77
N LYS A 177 2.13 2.96 -17.82
CA LYS A 177 3.10 4.03 -17.59
C LYS A 177 4.26 3.61 -16.70
N TYR A 178 4.01 2.79 -15.68
CA TYR A 178 4.99 2.52 -14.63
C TYR A 178 5.55 1.11 -14.59
N ASN A 179 4.86 0.12 -15.17
CA ASN A 179 5.42 -1.22 -15.24
C ASN A 179 6.53 -1.25 -16.28
N SER A 180 7.63 -1.91 -15.95
CA SER A 180 8.77 -2.00 -16.86
C SER A 180 8.45 -2.85 -18.09
N ASN A 181 9.22 -2.67 -19.15
CA ASN A 181 9.06 -3.41 -20.40
C ASN A 181 9.14 -4.92 -20.15
N GLY A 182 8.17 -5.66 -20.69
CA GLY A 182 8.14 -7.12 -20.61
C GLY A 182 7.60 -7.68 -19.32
N GLU A 183 7.04 -6.86 -18.47
CA GLU A 183 6.54 -7.27 -17.16
C GLU A 183 5.04 -7.17 -17.01
#